data_5d2aadb3ca2e2180f3e3d4eebf82f6ed
#
_entry.id   5d2aadb3ca2e2180f3e3d4eebf82f6ed
#
_cell.length_a   1.000
_cell.length_b   1.000
_cell.length_c   1.000
_cell.angle_alpha   90.00
_cell.angle_beta   90.00
_cell.angle_gamma   90.00
#
_symmetry.space_group_name_H-M   'P 1'
#
loop_
_entity.id
_entity.type
_entity.pdbx_description
1 polymer ?
#
loop_
_entity_poly.entity_id
_entity_poly.type
_entity_poly.pdbx_seq_one_letter_code
_entity_poly.pdbx_strand_id
1 'polypeptide(L)'
;MKKSLIILSLFAVCLGMFSCGNSGTKNETLPDASEAISVDQVLAAPDELVGDTIVIEGVCSHLCRHGGRKAFVAGSADSVMLRCEAFPLMGEPFPKSTIHHPIRVTGILREQRIDEAAVAEMERENNERLERIAQERGEESAELASRAASGCDTERAAQGQKDLTTFNERMADYRARIAERNEREGRPYLSFYYLDAISYETLAE
;
A
#
# COMPACT_ATOMS: atom_id res chain seq x y z
N MET A 1 -61.71 -40.69 -38.92
CA MET A 1 -61.03 -41.65 -39.82
C MET A 1 -59.53 -41.37 -39.79
N LYS A 2 -58.79 -42.37 -39.24
CA LYS A 2 -57.45 -42.83 -39.67
C LYS A 2 -56.36 -41.77 -39.75
N LYS A 3 -55.12 -41.88 -39.20
CA LYS A 3 -54.33 -43.08 -38.85
C LYS A 3 -53.20 -42.67 -37.91
N SER A 4 -52.85 -43.52 -36.98
CA SER A 4 -51.60 -43.60 -36.24
C SER A 4 -50.36 -43.53 -37.14
N LEU A 5 -49.32 -42.89 -36.68
CA LEU A 5 -47.96 -43.29 -36.96
C LEU A 5 -47.06 -43.05 -35.75
N ILE A 6 -46.65 -44.17 -35.20
CA ILE A 6 -45.68 -44.29 -34.15
C ILE A 6 -44.29 -44.08 -34.78
N ILE A 7 -43.51 -43.14 -34.30
CA ILE A 7 -42.07 -43.08 -34.57
C ILE A 7 -41.36 -43.14 -33.23
N LEU A 8 -40.79 -44.33 -33.03
CA LEU A 8 -39.86 -44.70 -31.99
C LEU A 8 -38.53 -43.97 -32.25
N SER A 9 -38.12 -43.07 -31.42
CA SER A 9 -36.80 -42.43 -31.54
C SER A 9 -36.03 -42.61 -30.25
N LEU A 10 -34.92 -43.28 -30.39
CA LEU A 10 -33.88 -43.64 -29.48
C LEU A 10 -33.51 -42.54 -28.48
N PHE A 11 -33.58 -42.87 -27.21
CA PHE A 11 -33.06 -42.10 -26.10
C PHE A 11 -31.55 -42.41 -26.01
N ALA A 12 -30.73 -41.49 -26.56
CA ALA A 12 -29.29 -41.50 -26.32
C ALA A 12 -29.01 -40.82 -24.98
N VAL A 13 -28.72 -41.63 -23.97
CA VAL A 13 -28.26 -41.19 -22.66
C VAL A 13 -26.82 -40.68 -22.80
N CYS A 14 -26.65 -39.37 -22.92
CA CYS A 14 -25.35 -38.71 -22.71
C CYS A 14 -25.11 -38.60 -21.21
N LEU A 15 -24.33 -39.51 -20.64
CA LEU A 15 -23.69 -39.33 -19.34
C LEU A 15 -22.70 -38.14 -19.47
N GLY A 16 -23.17 -36.95 -19.17
CA GLY A 16 -22.29 -35.81 -18.91
C GLY A 16 -21.52 -36.04 -17.61
N MET A 17 -20.25 -36.33 -17.73
CA MET A 17 -19.34 -36.31 -16.59
C MET A 17 -19.32 -34.87 -16.02
N PHE A 18 -19.97 -34.69 -14.88
CA PHE A 18 -19.74 -33.53 -14.02
C PHE A 18 -18.30 -33.63 -13.52
N SER A 19 -17.39 -32.96 -14.22
CA SER A 19 -16.08 -32.62 -13.69
C SER A 19 -16.33 -31.66 -12.51
N CYS A 20 -16.25 -32.16 -11.29
CA CYS A 20 -16.10 -31.37 -10.10
C CYS A 20 -14.84 -30.56 -10.28
N GLY A 21 -15.02 -29.24 -10.62
CA GLY A 21 -13.97 -28.28 -10.51
C GLY A 21 -13.49 -28.27 -9.07
N ASN A 22 -12.31 -28.81 -8.87
CA ASN A 22 -11.56 -28.72 -7.62
C ASN A 22 -11.34 -27.23 -7.35
N SER A 23 -12.13 -26.66 -6.44
CA SER A 23 -11.82 -25.38 -5.81
C SER A 23 -10.56 -25.63 -4.99
N GLY A 24 -9.41 -25.61 -5.66
CA GLY A 24 -8.13 -25.58 -5.00
C GLY A 24 -8.10 -24.36 -4.13
N THR A 25 -8.25 -24.53 -2.83
CA THR A 25 -7.73 -23.60 -1.84
C THR A 25 -6.28 -23.39 -2.23
N LYS A 26 -5.96 -22.23 -2.80
CA LYS A 26 -4.57 -21.82 -2.94
C LYS A 26 -4.04 -21.78 -1.52
N ASN A 27 -3.31 -22.79 -1.11
CA ASN A 27 -2.36 -22.65 -0.03
C ASN A 27 -1.39 -21.58 -0.55
N GLU A 28 -1.57 -20.35 -0.13
CA GLU A 28 -0.59 -19.28 -0.35
C GLU A 28 0.62 -19.66 0.48
N THR A 29 1.49 -20.48 -0.12
CA THR A 29 2.83 -20.68 0.40
C THR A 29 3.54 -19.33 0.28
N LEU A 30 4.01 -18.78 1.39
CA LEU A 30 4.81 -17.56 1.36
C LEU A 30 6.00 -17.77 0.41
N PRO A 31 6.39 -16.74 -0.36
CA PRO A 31 7.56 -16.82 -1.24
C PRO A 31 8.81 -17.21 -0.46
N ASP A 32 9.70 -17.96 -1.10
CA ASP A 32 10.98 -18.32 -0.50
C ASP A 32 11.85 -17.07 -0.32
N ALA A 33 12.59 -17.03 0.76
CA ALA A 33 13.58 -15.98 1.04
C ALA A 33 14.64 -15.84 -0.06
N SER A 34 14.88 -16.89 -0.85
CA SER A 34 15.77 -16.85 -2.03
C SER A 34 15.21 -16.05 -3.20
N GLU A 35 13.93 -15.69 -3.18
CA GLU A 35 13.25 -14.89 -4.20
C GLU A 35 13.18 -13.39 -3.83
N ALA A 36 13.97 -12.96 -2.85
CA ALA A 36 13.99 -11.59 -2.42
C ALA A 36 14.44 -10.64 -3.54
N ILE A 37 13.70 -9.56 -3.73
CA ILE A 37 13.97 -8.50 -4.70
C ILE A 37 14.30 -7.20 -4.00
N SER A 38 15.04 -6.33 -4.67
CA SER A 38 15.39 -5.02 -4.11
C SER A 38 14.20 -4.05 -4.16
N VAL A 39 14.22 -3.04 -3.30
CA VAL A 39 13.23 -1.94 -3.33
C VAL A 39 13.20 -1.25 -4.69
N ASP A 40 14.36 -1.08 -5.34
CA ASP A 40 14.47 -0.49 -6.69
C ASP A 40 13.73 -1.33 -7.74
N GLN A 41 13.85 -2.65 -7.68
CA GLN A 41 13.13 -3.56 -8.59
C GLN A 41 11.62 -3.48 -8.39
N VAL A 42 11.15 -3.42 -7.13
CA VAL A 42 9.72 -3.24 -6.84
C VAL A 42 9.21 -1.92 -7.42
N LEU A 43 9.95 -0.82 -7.22
CA LEU A 43 9.51 0.51 -7.64
C LEU A 43 9.70 0.77 -9.15
N ALA A 44 10.45 -0.08 -9.86
CA ALA A 44 10.59 0.00 -11.31
C ALA A 44 9.33 -0.45 -12.06
N ALA A 45 8.61 -1.45 -11.55
CA ALA A 45 7.38 -1.98 -12.16
C ALA A 45 6.34 -2.37 -11.09
N PRO A 46 5.94 -1.44 -10.22
CA PRO A 46 5.11 -1.77 -9.07
C PRO A 46 3.72 -2.26 -9.46
N ASP A 47 3.14 -1.75 -10.55
CA ASP A 47 1.80 -2.13 -11.04
C ASP A 47 1.70 -3.64 -11.35
N GLU A 48 2.82 -4.28 -11.72
CA GLU A 48 2.88 -5.71 -12.01
C GLU A 48 2.85 -6.57 -10.75
N LEU A 49 3.20 -6.01 -9.59
CA LEU A 49 3.35 -6.70 -8.32
C LEU A 49 2.23 -6.39 -7.32
N VAL A 50 1.37 -5.40 -7.61
CA VAL A 50 0.27 -5.02 -6.70
C VAL A 50 -0.67 -6.20 -6.47
N GLY A 51 -0.86 -6.55 -5.21
CA GLY A 51 -1.69 -7.67 -4.76
C GLY A 51 -0.91 -8.95 -4.52
N ASP A 52 0.31 -9.06 -5.03
CA ASP A 52 1.16 -10.22 -4.82
C ASP A 52 1.86 -10.19 -3.46
N THR A 53 2.13 -11.35 -2.92
CA THR A 53 3.01 -11.53 -1.77
C THR A 53 4.44 -11.60 -2.29
N ILE A 54 5.27 -10.64 -1.89
CA ILE A 54 6.66 -10.52 -2.31
C ILE A 54 7.59 -10.50 -1.10
N VAL A 55 8.85 -10.80 -1.35
CA VAL A 55 9.95 -10.66 -0.37
C VAL A 55 10.86 -9.54 -0.85
N ILE A 56 11.09 -8.56 0.01
CA ILE A 56 12.05 -7.47 -0.28
C ILE A 56 13.23 -7.51 0.67
N GLU A 57 14.38 -7.04 0.19
CA GLU A 57 15.56 -6.79 1.00
C GLU A 57 16.04 -5.35 0.85
N GLY A 58 16.54 -4.79 1.95
CA GLY A 58 17.11 -3.46 2.00
C GLY A 58 17.45 -3.04 3.42
N VAL A 59 17.99 -1.84 3.59
CA VAL A 59 18.33 -1.30 4.90
C VAL A 59 17.12 -0.57 5.48
N CYS A 60 16.73 -0.89 6.71
CA CYS A 60 15.73 -0.12 7.44
C CYS A 60 16.29 1.25 7.79
N SER A 61 15.98 2.27 6.99
CA SER A 61 16.50 3.63 7.18
C SER A 61 15.80 4.38 8.31
N HIS A 62 14.55 4.05 8.57
CA HIS A 62 13.74 4.78 9.55
C HIS A 62 12.56 3.95 10.06
N LEU A 63 12.16 4.18 11.31
CA LEU A 63 10.88 3.75 11.87
C LEU A 63 10.02 4.95 12.24
N CYS A 64 8.74 4.86 11.95
CA CYS A 64 7.76 5.86 12.36
C CYS A 64 7.76 6.03 13.89
N ARG A 65 7.73 7.29 14.37
CA ARG A 65 7.70 7.64 15.81
C ARG A 65 6.49 7.09 16.57
N HIS A 66 5.45 6.69 15.88
CA HIS A 66 4.23 6.11 16.45
C HIS A 66 4.40 4.61 16.75
N GLY A 67 5.48 4.26 17.46
CA GLY A 67 5.69 2.91 17.98
C GLY A 67 6.17 1.89 16.95
N GLY A 68 6.87 2.29 15.89
CA GLY A 68 7.41 1.32 14.90
C GLY A 68 6.37 0.66 14.01
N ARG A 69 5.19 1.25 13.87
CA ARG A 69 4.13 0.70 13.01
C ARG A 69 4.48 0.72 11.53
N LYS A 70 5.38 1.63 11.14
CA LYS A 70 5.87 1.77 9.77
C LYS A 70 7.39 1.73 9.77
N ALA A 71 7.95 0.88 8.94
CA ALA A 71 9.38 0.87 8.60
C ALA A 71 9.56 1.41 7.19
N PHE A 72 10.68 2.08 6.94
CA PHE A 72 11.06 2.56 5.63
C PHE A 72 12.33 1.83 5.22
N VAL A 73 12.20 0.99 4.20
CA VAL A 73 13.30 0.19 3.66
C VAL A 73 13.88 0.93 2.46
N ALA A 74 15.17 1.25 2.55
CA ALA A 74 15.87 1.99 1.52
C ALA A 74 16.30 1.06 0.37
N GLY A 75 16.24 1.61 -0.85
CA GLY A 75 16.85 1.05 -2.04
C GLY A 75 18.29 1.53 -2.23
N SER A 76 18.72 1.63 -3.49
CA SER A 76 20.09 2.03 -3.85
C SER A 76 20.42 3.50 -3.57
N ALA A 77 19.41 4.35 -3.42
CA ALA A 77 19.54 5.76 -3.08
C ALA A 77 18.64 6.14 -1.90
N ASP A 78 19.07 7.10 -1.08
CA ASP A 78 18.34 7.56 0.09
C ASP A 78 16.91 8.09 -0.21
N SER A 79 16.67 8.51 -1.45
CA SER A 79 15.36 8.97 -1.92
C SER A 79 14.45 7.83 -2.38
N VAL A 80 14.99 6.64 -2.58
CA VAL A 80 14.27 5.44 -3.01
C VAL A 80 13.93 4.63 -1.77
N MET A 81 12.68 4.65 -1.36
CA MET A 81 12.23 3.97 -0.14
C MET A 81 10.88 3.32 -0.35
N LEU A 82 10.72 2.12 0.21
CA LEU A 82 9.43 1.46 0.31
C LEU A 82 8.96 1.46 1.76
N ARG A 83 7.76 1.95 1.99
CA ARG A 83 7.11 1.90 3.29
C ARG A 83 6.58 0.49 3.55
N CYS A 84 6.93 -0.10 4.69
CA CYS A 84 6.39 -1.37 5.17
C CYS A 84 5.51 -1.11 6.39
N GLU A 85 4.27 -1.56 6.37
CA GLU A 85 3.30 -1.40 7.46
C GLU A 85 3.16 -2.71 8.24
N ALA A 86 3.36 -2.63 9.56
CA ALA A 86 3.30 -3.78 10.46
C ALA A 86 1.86 -4.27 10.70
N PHE A 87 0.86 -3.45 10.42
CA PHE A 87 -0.54 -3.75 10.66
C PHE A 87 -1.35 -3.57 9.37
N PRO A 88 -2.36 -4.42 9.16
CA PRO A 88 -2.92 -5.39 10.13
C PRO A 88 -2.27 -6.77 10.14
N LEU A 89 -1.38 -7.13 9.18
CA LEU A 89 -1.02 -8.54 8.94
C LEU A 89 0.02 -9.09 9.92
N MET A 90 1.13 -8.36 10.16
CA MET A 90 2.18 -8.81 11.08
C MET A 90 1.71 -8.80 12.54
N GLY A 91 0.86 -7.83 12.90
CA GLY A 91 0.24 -7.76 14.23
C GLY A 91 1.13 -7.18 15.33
N GLU A 92 2.43 -6.98 15.10
CA GLU A 92 3.39 -6.39 16.02
C GLU A 92 4.25 -5.33 15.33
N PRO A 93 4.73 -4.31 16.04
CA PRO A 93 5.54 -3.26 15.46
C PRO A 93 6.97 -3.73 15.16
N PHE A 94 7.63 -3.08 14.20
CA PHE A 94 9.06 -3.24 13.98
C PHE A 94 9.84 -2.72 15.19
N PRO A 95 10.77 -3.50 15.74
CA PRO A 95 11.58 -3.09 16.89
C PRO A 95 12.64 -2.05 16.47
N LYS A 96 13.02 -1.19 17.44
CA LYS A 96 14.04 -0.15 17.17
C LYS A 96 15.40 -0.70 16.74
N SER A 97 15.68 -1.95 17.08
CA SER A 97 16.92 -2.63 16.69
C SER A 97 17.04 -2.88 15.18
N THR A 98 15.95 -2.73 14.39
CA THR A 98 16.03 -2.87 12.94
C THR A 98 16.58 -1.63 12.25
N ILE A 99 16.59 -0.47 12.93
CA ILE A 99 17.07 0.79 12.33
C ILE A 99 18.56 0.67 11.97
N HIS A 100 18.89 1.02 10.73
CA HIS A 100 20.22 0.95 10.12
C HIS A 100 20.76 -0.46 9.91
N HIS A 101 19.93 -1.49 10.10
CA HIS A 101 20.30 -2.86 9.76
C HIS A 101 19.65 -3.33 8.46
N PRO A 102 20.32 -4.24 7.71
CA PRO A 102 19.67 -4.90 6.59
C PRO A 102 18.54 -5.80 7.12
N ILE A 103 17.37 -5.66 6.50
CA ILE A 103 16.20 -6.47 6.81
C ILE A 103 15.62 -7.08 5.55
N ARG A 104 15.00 -8.22 5.73
CA ARG A 104 14.13 -8.86 4.73
C ARG A 104 12.71 -8.75 5.24
N VAL A 105 11.79 -8.33 4.38
CA VAL A 105 10.36 -8.21 4.72
C VAL A 105 9.54 -8.99 3.72
N THR A 106 8.72 -9.92 4.21
CA THR A 106 7.70 -10.59 3.41
C THR A 106 6.37 -9.86 3.62
N GLY A 107 5.68 -9.55 2.54
CA GLY A 107 4.41 -8.84 2.64
C GLY A 107 3.67 -8.72 1.31
N ILE A 108 2.49 -8.14 1.34
CA ILE A 108 1.66 -7.91 0.16
C ILE A 108 1.88 -6.49 -0.33
N LEU A 109 2.28 -6.34 -1.60
CA LEU A 109 2.42 -5.02 -2.20
C LEU A 109 1.05 -4.38 -2.43
N ARG A 110 0.87 -3.16 -1.94
CA ARG A 110 -0.35 -2.39 -2.05
C ARG A 110 -0.11 -1.07 -2.78
N GLU A 111 -1.14 -0.59 -3.44
CA GLU A 111 -1.20 0.75 -4.02
C GLU A 111 -2.16 1.62 -3.19
N GLN A 112 -1.68 2.76 -2.74
CA GLN A 112 -2.50 3.83 -2.18
C GLN A 112 -2.69 4.90 -3.25
N ARG A 113 -3.91 5.07 -3.73
CA ARG A 113 -4.26 6.15 -4.66
C ARG A 113 -4.67 7.39 -3.91
N ILE A 114 -4.12 8.52 -4.33
CA ILE A 114 -4.51 9.84 -3.85
C ILE A 114 -5.08 10.60 -5.03
N ASP A 115 -6.38 10.75 -5.05
CA ASP A 115 -7.16 11.56 -5.96
C ASP A 115 -7.68 12.82 -5.24
N GLU A 116 -8.46 13.66 -5.93
CA GLU A 116 -9.05 14.87 -5.35
C GLU A 116 -9.97 14.56 -4.16
N ALA A 117 -10.68 13.44 -4.18
CA ALA A 117 -11.54 13.05 -3.07
C ALA A 117 -10.72 12.67 -1.83
N ALA A 118 -9.61 11.96 -2.03
CA ALA A 118 -8.67 11.63 -0.94
C ALA A 118 -8.01 12.89 -0.35
N VAL A 119 -7.67 13.88 -1.19
CA VAL A 119 -7.13 15.17 -0.72
C VAL A 119 -8.17 15.91 0.10
N ALA A 120 -9.40 16.01 -0.39
CA ALA A 120 -10.50 16.66 0.34
C ALA A 120 -10.79 15.99 1.69
N GLU A 121 -10.72 14.65 1.74
CA GLU A 121 -10.89 13.89 2.98
C GLU A 121 -9.76 14.18 3.98
N MET A 122 -8.51 14.22 3.54
CA MET A 122 -7.38 14.60 4.40
C MET A 122 -7.54 16.02 4.97
N GLU A 123 -8.05 16.95 4.17
CA GLU A 123 -8.35 18.33 4.64
C GLU A 123 -9.47 18.33 5.68
N ARG A 124 -10.53 17.57 5.45
CA ARG A 124 -11.64 17.44 6.41
C ARG A 124 -11.13 16.88 7.75
N GLU A 125 -10.40 15.76 7.71
CA GLU A 125 -9.84 15.14 8.92
C GLU A 125 -8.87 16.07 9.67
N ASN A 126 -8.06 16.83 8.91
CA ASN A 126 -7.16 17.80 9.52
C ASN A 126 -7.93 18.94 10.21
N ASN A 127 -8.99 19.46 9.59
CA ASN A 127 -9.81 20.52 10.17
C ASN A 127 -10.52 20.02 11.44
N GLU A 128 -11.11 18.83 11.41
CA GLU A 128 -11.73 18.22 12.61
C GLU A 128 -10.70 18.00 13.73
N ARG A 129 -9.47 17.64 13.38
CA ARG A 129 -8.38 17.52 14.36
C ARG A 129 -8.04 18.87 14.98
N LEU A 130 -7.95 19.91 14.19
CA LEU A 130 -7.66 21.27 14.68
C LEU A 130 -8.79 21.80 15.57
N GLU A 131 -10.05 21.57 15.20
CA GLU A 131 -11.20 21.92 16.01
C GLU A 131 -11.18 21.22 17.38
N ARG A 132 -10.86 19.93 17.41
CA ARG A 132 -10.68 19.20 18.69
C ARG A 132 -9.57 19.78 19.55
N ILE A 133 -8.42 20.15 18.95
CA ILE A 133 -7.33 20.79 19.67
C ILE A 133 -7.75 22.16 20.22
N ALA A 134 -8.47 22.95 19.45
CA ALA A 134 -8.98 24.24 19.90
C ALA A 134 -9.92 24.10 21.10
N GLN A 135 -10.83 23.12 21.05
CA GLN A 135 -11.76 22.83 22.16
C GLN A 135 -11.04 22.33 23.41
N GLU A 136 -10.03 21.47 23.27
CA GLU A 136 -9.33 20.83 24.41
C GLU A 136 -8.23 21.70 25.01
N ARG A 137 -7.54 22.51 24.18
CA ARG A 137 -6.27 23.17 24.53
C ARG A 137 -6.24 24.65 24.15
N GLY A 138 -7.30 25.17 23.54
CA GLY A 138 -7.42 26.56 23.11
C GLY A 138 -6.93 26.85 21.69
N GLU A 139 -7.38 27.97 21.14
CA GLU A 139 -7.12 28.40 19.76
C GLU A 139 -5.64 28.54 19.42
N GLU A 140 -4.82 29.02 20.36
CA GLU A 140 -3.36 29.15 20.17
C GLU A 140 -2.70 27.78 19.89
N SER A 141 -3.14 26.73 20.58
CA SER A 141 -2.65 25.37 20.36
C SER A 141 -3.08 24.82 19.00
N ALA A 142 -4.29 25.13 18.55
CA ALA A 142 -4.77 24.76 17.22
C ALA A 142 -4.00 25.48 16.12
N GLU A 143 -3.74 26.79 16.29
CA GLU A 143 -2.94 27.57 15.35
C GLU A 143 -1.50 27.02 15.24
N LEU A 144 -0.87 26.69 16.36
CA LEU A 144 0.45 26.06 16.35
C LEU A 144 0.42 24.70 15.65
N ALA A 145 -0.60 23.89 15.90
CA ALA A 145 -0.77 22.59 15.25
C ALA A 145 -1.05 22.69 13.74
N SER A 146 -1.73 23.76 13.28
CA SER A 146 -2.01 24.00 11.87
C SER A 146 -0.75 24.30 11.03
N ARG A 147 0.26 24.87 11.66
CA ARG A 147 1.55 25.19 11.04
C ARG A 147 2.45 23.98 10.87
N ALA A 148 2.15 22.89 11.56
CA ALA A 148 2.95 21.68 11.46
C ALA A 148 2.54 20.86 10.23
N ALA A 149 3.52 20.38 9.46
CA ALA A 149 3.27 19.38 8.44
C ALA A 149 2.80 18.07 9.08
N SER A 150 1.80 17.45 8.51
CA SER A 150 1.39 16.10 8.91
C SER A 150 2.39 15.05 8.40
N GLY A 151 2.54 13.94 9.13
CA GLY A 151 3.48 12.89 8.79
C GLY A 151 4.90 13.13 9.29
N CYS A 152 5.77 12.13 9.19
CA CYS A 152 7.18 12.28 9.49
C CYS A 152 7.98 12.71 8.25
N ASP A 153 9.18 13.24 8.46
CA ASP A 153 10.04 13.73 7.37
C ASP A 153 10.35 12.66 6.34
N THR A 154 10.58 11.42 6.80
CA THR A 154 10.84 10.27 5.92
C THR A 154 9.62 9.91 5.07
N GLU A 155 8.41 9.96 5.63
CA GLU A 155 7.18 9.73 4.86
C GLU A 155 6.98 10.83 3.80
N ARG A 156 7.22 12.09 4.17
CA ARG A 156 7.17 13.20 3.20
C ARG A 156 8.22 13.04 2.09
N ALA A 157 9.43 12.62 2.46
CA ALA A 157 10.49 12.37 1.47
C ALA A 157 10.11 11.24 0.51
N ALA A 158 9.57 10.13 1.02
CA ALA A 158 9.08 9.01 0.20
C ALA A 158 7.93 9.42 -0.75
N GLN A 159 7.19 10.46 -0.39
CA GLN A 159 6.11 11.02 -1.23
C GLN A 159 6.57 12.15 -2.17
N GLY A 160 7.86 12.48 -2.18
CA GLY A 160 8.41 13.58 -2.97
C GLY A 160 8.09 14.98 -2.39
N GLN A 161 7.73 15.07 -1.11
CA GLN A 161 7.28 16.28 -0.42
C GLN A 161 8.24 16.71 0.71
N LYS A 162 9.53 16.36 0.59
CA LYS A 162 10.54 16.58 1.65
C LYS A 162 10.61 18.04 2.12
N ASP A 163 10.54 18.97 1.17
CA ASP A 163 10.75 20.39 1.42
C ASP A 163 9.46 21.15 1.79
N LEU A 164 8.31 20.46 1.77
CA LEU A 164 7.03 21.05 2.14
C LEU A 164 6.83 20.96 3.66
N THR A 165 6.64 22.13 4.27
CA THR A 165 6.66 22.25 5.73
C THR A 165 5.29 22.36 6.37
N THR A 166 4.26 22.70 5.59
CA THR A 166 2.90 22.83 6.08
C THR A 166 1.95 21.80 5.45
N PHE A 167 0.85 21.53 6.14
CA PHE A 167 -0.20 20.67 5.62
C PHE A 167 -0.80 21.22 4.31
N ASN A 168 -1.06 22.53 4.25
CA ASN A 168 -1.68 23.17 3.09
C ASN A 168 -0.76 23.11 1.84
N GLU A 169 0.55 23.34 2.01
CA GLU A 169 1.51 23.17 0.91
C GLU A 169 1.49 21.75 0.34
N ARG A 170 1.40 20.75 1.22
CA ARG A 170 1.31 19.35 0.79
C ARG A 170 0.03 19.05 0.02
N MET A 171 -1.11 19.56 0.46
CA MET A 171 -2.38 19.37 -0.26
C MET A 171 -2.37 20.07 -1.62
N ALA A 172 -1.80 21.27 -1.69
CA ALA A 172 -1.63 22.00 -2.95
C ALA A 172 -0.70 21.25 -3.93
N ASP A 173 0.40 20.67 -3.44
CA ASP A 173 1.31 19.84 -4.24
C ASP A 173 0.62 18.59 -4.78
N TYR A 174 -0.15 17.88 -3.96
CA TYR A 174 -0.92 16.73 -4.44
C TYR A 174 -1.84 17.12 -5.60
N ARG A 175 -2.61 18.21 -5.47
CA ARG A 175 -3.50 18.69 -6.53
C ARG A 175 -2.75 19.04 -7.82
N ALA A 176 -1.63 19.75 -7.69
CA ALA A 176 -0.81 20.12 -8.84
C ALA A 176 -0.30 18.87 -9.58
N ARG A 177 0.22 17.89 -8.85
CA ARG A 177 0.74 16.64 -9.43
C ARG A 177 -0.36 15.74 -9.99
N ILE A 178 -1.54 15.72 -9.37
CA ILE A 178 -2.72 15.02 -9.90
C ILE A 178 -3.12 15.63 -11.24
N ALA A 179 -3.20 16.96 -11.32
CA ALA A 179 -3.56 17.66 -12.56
C ALA A 179 -2.53 17.38 -13.66
N GLU A 180 -1.23 17.51 -13.38
CA GLU A 180 -0.15 17.21 -14.32
C GLU A 180 -0.20 15.76 -14.82
N ARG A 181 -0.41 14.79 -13.91
CA ARG A 181 -0.50 13.39 -14.29
C ARG A 181 -1.73 13.11 -15.15
N ASN A 182 -2.85 13.75 -14.83
CA ASN A 182 -4.07 13.61 -15.60
C ASN A 182 -3.90 14.16 -17.04
N GLU A 183 -3.23 15.30 -17.18
CA GLU A 183 -2.92 15.87 -18.53
C GLU A 183 -1.99 14.97 -19.33
N ARG A 184 -0.96 14.40 -18.70
CA ARG A 184 0.05 13.57 -19.36
C ARG A 184 -0.42 12.14 -19.64
N GLU A 185 -1.16 11.51 -18.71
CA GLU A 185 -1.46 10.08 -18.71
C GLU A 185 -2.96 9.74 -18.71
N GLY A 186 -3.84 10.75 -18.51
CA GLY A 186 -5.27 10.51 -18.32
C GLY A 186 -5.61 9.83 -16.99
N ARG A 187 -4.72 9.95 -15.99
CA ARG A 187 -4.87 9.33 -14.65
C ARG A 187 -5.03 10.42 -13.60
N PRO A 188 -6.25 10.71 -13.10
CA PRO A 188 -6.51 11.79 -12.14
C PRO A 188 -6.19 11.39 -10.70
N TYR A 189 -5.06 10.73 -10.45
CA TYR A 189 -4.61 10.32 -9.11
C TYR A 189 -3.09 10.09 -9.10
N LEU A 190 -2.51 10.14 -7.90
CA LEU A 190 -1.14 9.70 -7.62
C LEU A 190 -1.16 8.30 -7.03
N SER A 191 -0.15 7.50 -7.36
CA SER A 191 0.05 6.16 -6.81
C SER A 191 1.22 6.17 -5.83
N PHE A 192 0.99 5.68 -4.62
CA PHE A 192 2.03 5.43 -3.62
C PHE A 192 1.97 3.96 -3.23
N TYR A 193 3.09 3.28 -3.39
CA TYR A 193 3.18 1.84 -3.10
C TYR A 193 3.73 1.63 -1.70
N TYR A 194 3.24 0.58 -1.06
CA TYR A 194 3.70 0.17 0.27
C TYR A 194 3.50 -1.34 0.45
N LEU A 195 4.19 -1.91 1.43
CA LEU A 195 4.10 -3.32 1.74
C LEU A 195 3.30 -3.53 3.04
N ASP A 196 2.20 -4.27 2.98
CA ASP A 196 1.55 -4.83 4.17
C ASP A 196 2.41 -5.98 4.68
N ALA A 197 3.25 -5.75 5.69
CA ALA A 197 4.19 -6.73 6.19
C ALA A 197 3.48 -7.89 6.88
N ILE A 198 3.84 -9.11 6.48
CA ILE A 198 3.43 -10.37 7.11
C ILE A 198 4.48 -10.79 8.14
N SER A 199 5.76 -10.68 7.77
CA SER A 199 6.89 -11.01 8.63
C SER A 199 8.13 -10.21 8.22
N TYR A 200 9.11 -10.15 9.10
CA TYR A 200 10.43 -9.61 8.81
C TYR A 200 11.52 -10.43 9.50
N GLU A 201 12.73 -10.32 9.00
CA GLU A 201 13.95 -10.81 9.66
C GLU A 201 15.08 -9.78 9.53
N THR A 202 15.90 -9.67 10.54
CA THR A 202 17.14 -8.88 10.48
C THR A 202 18.24 -9.77 9.93
N LEU A 203 18.90 -9.31 8.86
CA LEU A 203 19.97 -10.05 8.23
C LEU A 203 21.29 -9.78 8.95
N ALA A 204 22.21 -10.76 8.94
CA ALA A 204 23.58 -10.55 9.41
C ALA A 204 24.32 -9.60 8.46
N GLU A 205 25.18 -8.73 9.01
CA GLU A 205 26.08 -7.90 8.22
C GLU A 205 27.13 -8.72 7.48
#